data_7041b3a0862b7a0f7f978d526cc7621c
#
_entry.id   7041b3a0862b7a0f7f978d526cc7621c
#
_cell.length_a   1.000
_cell.length_b   1.000
_cell.length_c   1.000
_cell.angle_alpha   90.00
_cell.angle_beta   90.00
_cell.angle_gamma   90.00
#
_symmetry.space_group_name_H-M   'P 1'
#
loop_
_entity.id
_entity.type
_entity.pdbx_description
1 polymer ?
#
loop_
_entity_poly.entity_id
_entity_poly.type
_entity_poly.pdbx_seq_one_letter_code
_entity_poly.pdbx_strand_id
1 'polypeptide(L)'
;VTTDMDTLATALYVRVDDLLKASPHFAPWRPKVGLEPKLSDAELVTLAVMQALLGFVSEARWLRYAHAHLRYLFPYLPQQPGWNKRLRRAADLVRHVLRVLATDTAGWTDDVWVVDSTPVECGRSRETAKRSDLAGWAEYGYCASHSRYFWGLRLHLVCTLSGLPIAFALAGAKANEQQTLLEIFAVEPGLLAERPGQTLIGDKNYFGAEFEAQLRDAGVHHLRPARKGEAERPGAELFKPLRQVIESINQTLKGQLDLERHGGRTVTGVTVRVLQRILALTAAIWHNTKTGKPVLRSLTAYDH
;
A
#
# COMPACT_ATOMS: atom_id res chain seq x y z
N VAL A 1 -9.05 21.84 -6.19
CA VAL A 1 -9.16 20.76 -5.23
C VAL A 1 -10.62 20.69 -4.78
N THR A 2 -11.19 19.50 -4.68
CA THR A 2 -12.57 19.32 -4.24
C THR A 2 -12.70 19.54 -2.72
N THR A 3 -13.89 19.90 -2.25
CA THR A 3 -14.18 20.02 -0.81
C THR A 3 -13.84 18.73 -0.06
N ASP A 4 -14.04 17.57 -0.68
CA ASP A 4 -13.73 16.27 -0.11
C ASP A 4 -12.23 16.02 0.07
N MET A 5 -11.40 16.49 -0.86
CA MET A 5 -9.95 16.43 -0.73
C MET A 5 -9.44 17.32 0.40
N ASP A 6 -9.99 18.52 0.56
CA ASP A 6 -9.61 19.44 1.63
C ASP A 6 -10.02 18.90 3.01
N THR A 7 -11.20 18.30 3.14
CA THR A 7 -11.63 17.67 4.39
C THR A 7 -10.78 16.45 4.74
N LEU A 8 -10.43 15.60 3.76
CA LEU A 8 -9.51 14.49 3.98
C LEU A 8 -8.13 15.03 4.41
N ALA A 9 -7.60 16.02 3.70
CA ALA A 9 -6.28 16.58 4.02
C ALA A 9 -6.24 17.13 5.45
N THR A 10 -7.27 17.87 5.86
CA THR A 10 -7.39 18.43 7.21
C THR A 10 -7.50 17.32 8.27
N ALA A 11 -8.38 16.35 8.07
CA ALA A 11 -8.58 15.23 8.99
C ALA A 11 -7.30 14.39 9.14
N LEU A 12 -6.61 14.09 8.03
CA LEU A 12 -5.36 13.35 8.03
C LEU A 12 -4.25 14.12 8.73
N TYR A 13 -4.11 15.43 8.44
CA TYR A 13 -3.14 16.28 9.12
C TYR A 13 -3.33 16.23 10.64
N VAL A 14 -4.54 16.47 11.12
CA VAL A 14 -4.86 16.45 12.56
C VAL A 14 -4.53 15.07 13.16
N ARG A 15 -4.95 13.99 12.49
CA ARG A 15 -4.71 12.63 12.98
C ARG A 15 -3.22 12.30 13.10
N VAL A 16 -2.41 12.72 12.12
CA VAL A 16 -0.95 12.48 12.14
C VAL A 16 -0.24 13.39 13.13
N ASP A 17 -0.68 14.63 13.28
CA ASP A 17 -0.13 15.58 14.25
C ASP A 17 -0.38 15.11 15.69
N ASP A 18 -1.60 14.66 16.00
CA ASP A 18 -1.94 14.09 17.30
C ASP A 18 -1.16 12.80 17.59
N LEU A 19 -0.97 11.96 16.57
CA LEU A 19 -0.13 10.75 16.68
C LEU A 19 1.31 11.10 17.05
N LEU A 20 1.90 12.08 16.38
CA LEU A 20 3.27 12.50 16.63
C LEU A 20 3.44 13.21 17.97
N LYS A 21 2.42 13.92 18.45
CA LYS A 21 2.41 14.51 19.81
C LYS A 21 2.35 13.42 20.89
N ALA A 22 1.49 12.40 20.69
CA ALA A 22 1.36 11.27 21.61
C ALA A 22 2.56 10.33 21.57
N SER A 23 3.22 10.19 20.43
CA SER A 23 4.31 9.23 20.19
C SER A 23 5.44 9.85 19.35
N PRO A 24 6.23 10.79 19.91
CA PRO A 24 7.25 11.53 19.16
C PRO A 24 8.37 10.65 18.57
N HIS A 25 8.57 9.45 19.10
CA HIS A 25 9.59 8.50 18.64
C HIS A 25 9.33 7.97 17.21
N PHE A 26 8.11 8.09 16.68
CA PHE A 26 7.80 7.78 15.29
C PHE A 26 8.19 8.89 14.30
N ALA A 27 8.54 10.07 14.80
CA ALA A 27 9.05 11.13 13.93
C ALA A 27 10.34 10.69 13.21
N PRO A 28 10.52 11.02 11.94
CA PRO A 28 11.73 10.69 11.20
C PRO A 28 12.97 11.26 11.90
N TRP A 29 14.03 10.44 11.99
CA TRP A 29 15.28 10.85 12.62
C TRP A 29 15.82 12.14 12.01
N ARG A 30 16.27 13.06 12.87
CA ARG A 30 16.89 14.34 12.52
C ARG A 30 18.16 14.55 13.34
N PRO A 31 19.18 15.20 12.76
CA PRO A 31 20.35 15.65 13.53
C PRO A 31 19.91 16.67 14.60
N LYS A 32 20.52 16.61 15.77
CA LYS A 32 20.27 17.56 16.87
C LYS A 32 20.65 19.00 16.53
N VAL A 33 21.56 19.18 15.58
CA VAL A 33 22.05 20.50 15.11
C VAL A 33 21.52 20.75 13.72
N GLY A 34 20.93 21.92 13.50
CA GLY A 34 20.39 22.38 12.22
C GLY A 34 19.09 23.17 12.37
N LEU A 35 18.63 23.75 11.27
CA LEU A 35 17.34 24.44 11.25
C LEU A 35 16.19 23.44 11.31
N GLU A 36 15.21 23.76 12.11
CA GLU A 36 13.96 22.99 12.15
C GLU A 36 13.23 23.08 10.81
N PRO A 37 12.70 21.97 10.28
CA PRO A 37 11.96 21.99 9.02
C PRO A 37 10.71 22.86 9.13
N LYS A 38 10.54 23.79 8.20
CA LYS A 38 9.33 24.63 8.12
C LYS A 38 8.07 23.85 7.76
N LEU A 39 8.19 22.73 7.03
CA LEU A 39 7.11 21.78 6.78
C LEU A 39 7.13 20.74 7.90
N SER A 40 6.06 20.56 8.64
CA SER A 40 5.95 19.49 9.65
C SER A 40 5.95 18.09 9.02
N ASP A 41 6.09 17.03 9.82
CA ASP A 41 5.99 15.65 9.31
C ASP A 41 4.54 15.27 9.05
N ALA A 42 3.58 15.84 9.79
CA ALA A 42 2.16 15.68 9.52
C ALA A 42 1.77 16.30 8.16
N GLU A 43 2.24 17.51 7.87
CA GLU A 43 2.05 18.14 6.55
C GLU A 43 2.72 17.33 5.43
N LEU A 44 3.93 16.79 5.67
CA LEU A 44 4.63 15.94 4.70
C LEU A 44 3.82 14.70 4.33
N VAL A 45 3.28 13.98 5.32
CA VAL A 45 2.46 12.78 5.10
C VAL A 45 1.16 13.15 4.38
N THR A 46 0.50 14.22 4.79
CA THR A 46 -0.73 14.70 4.15
C THR A 46 -0.50 15.06 2.69
N LEU A 47 0.54 15.84 2.39
CA LEU A 47 0.92 16.18 1.02
C LEU A 47 1.29 14.94 0.19
N ALA A 48 1.90 13.92 0.80
CA ALA A 48 2.22 12.67 0.11
C ALA A 48 0.95 11.91 -0.29
N VAL A 49 -0.06 11.86 0.58
CA VAL A 49 -1.38 11.27 0.26
C VAL A 49 -2.07 12.05 -0.85
N MET A 50 -2.13 13.38 -0.75
CA MET A 50 -2.71 14.24 -1.79
C MET A 50 -2.01 14.05 -3.14
N GLN A 51 -0.68 13.94 -3.15
CA GLN A 51 0.08 13.66 -4.39
C GLN A 51 -0.41 12.40 -5.09
N ALA A 52 -0.63 11.32 -4.33
CA ALA A 52 -1.08 10.05 -4.88
C ALA A 52 -2.53 10.10 -5.35
N LEU A 53 -3.43 10.66 -4.55
CA LEU A 53 -4.85 10.80 -4.89
C LEU A 53 -5.07 11.70 -6.10
N LEU A 54 -4.29 12.78 -6.24
CA LEU A 54 -4.35 13.70 -7.38
C LEU A 54 -3.57 13.18 -8.61
N GLY A 55 -3.09 11.93 -8.63
CA GLY A 55 -2.47 11.29 -9.78
C GLY A 55 -1.11 11.87 -10.22
N PHE A 56 -0.41 12.60 -9.34
CA PHE A 56 0.88 13.19 -9.69
C PHE A 56 2.03 12.18 -9.57
N VAL A 57 2.42 11.56 -10.66
CA VAL A 57 3.59 10.67 -10.75
C VAL A 57 4.90 11.46 -10.63
N SER A 58 4.98 12.64 -11.25
CA SER A 58 6.16 13.50 -11.24
C SER A 58 6.19 14.43 -10.03
N GLU A 59 7.23 14.33 -9.17
CA GLU A 59 7.43 15.22 -8.03
C GLU A 59 7.56 16.70 -8.44
N ALA A 60 8.23 16.97 -9.54
CA ALA A 60 8.38 18.34 -10.02
C ALA A 60 7.04 18.95 -10.46
N ARG A 61 6.18 18.15 -11.11
CA ARG A 61 4.82 18.59 -11.46
C ARG A 61 3.96 18.76 -10.22
N TRP A 62 4.04 17.81 -9.29
CA TRP A 62 3.35 17.87 -8.02
C TRP A 62 3.67 19.16 -7.24
N LEU A 63 4.95 19.43 -7.04
CA LEU A 63 5.36 20.62 -6.28
C LEU A 63 4.96 21.93 -6.96
N ARG A 64 5.03 22.01 -8.30
CA ARG A 64 4.50 23.17 -9.02
C ARG A 64 3.01 23.36 -8.79
N TYR A 65 2.24 22.29 -8.88
CA TYR A 65 0.81 22.30 -8.59
C TYR A 65 0.54 22.72 -7.15
N ALA A 66 1.22 22.11 -6.18
CA ALA A 66 1.07 22.43 -4.77
C ALA A 66 1.39 23.90 -4.47
N HIS A 67 2.47 24.44 -5.04
CA HIS A 67 2.82 25.87 -4.91
C HIS A 67 1.75 26.80 -5.49
N ALA A 68 1.10 26.42 -6.56
CA ALA A 68 0.06 27.23 -7.20
C ALA A 68 -1.30 27.13 -6.49
N HIS A 69 -1.65 25.96 -5.93
CA HIS A 69 -3.02 25.66 -5.54
C HIS A 69 -3.22 25.26 -4.08
N LEU A 70 -2.16 24.95 -3.32
CA LEU A 70 -2.30 24.39 -1.96
C LEU A 70 -1.66 25.27 -0.88
N ARG A 71 -1.21 26.48 -1.19
CA ARG A 71 -0.56 27.37 -0.20
C ARG A 71 -1.51 27.86 0.88
N TYR A 72 -2.78 27.79 0.67
CA TYR A 72 -3.78 28.11 1.70
C TYR A 72 -3.86 27.06 2.82
N LEU A 73 -3.54 25.78 2.49
CA LEU A 73 -3.43 24.69 3.47
C LEU A 73 -1.99 24.52 3.97
N PHE A 74 -1.00 24.72 3.10
CA PHE A 74 0.42 24.49 3.37
C PHE A 74 1.23 25.78 3.08
N PRO A 75 1.40 26.65 4.06
CA PRO A 75 2.09 27.95 3.86
C PRO A 75 3.53 27.80 3.35
N TYR A 76 4.20 26.71 3.72
CA TYR A 76 5.54 26.38 3.23
C TYR A 76 5.56 25.05 2.46
N LEU A 77 6.18 25.06 1.29
CA LEU A 77 6.40 23.89 0.45
C LEU A 77 7.88 23.82 0.07
N PRO A 78 8.54 22.66 0.23
CA PRO A 78 9.96 22.51 -0.07
C PRO A 78 10.20 22.43 -1.58
N GLN A 79 11.45 22.63 -2.00
CA GLN A 79 11.91 22.28 -3.35
C GLN A 79 12.04 20.75 -3.49
N GLN A 80 12.08 20.27 -4.75
CA GLN A 80 12.08 18.83 -5.06
C GLN A 80 13.17 18.02 -4.32
N PRO A 81 14.43 18.44 -4.20
CA PRO A 81 15.43 17.66 -3.45
C PRO A 81 15.08 17.52 -1.97
N GLY A 82 14.57 18.59 -1.35
CA GLY A 82 14.14 18.59 0.03
C GLY A 82 12.92 17.69 0.25
N TRP A 83 11.93 17.77 -0.63
CA TRP A 83 10.76 16.88 -0.66
C TRP A 83 11.17 15.42 -0.72
N ASN A 84 11.95 15.04 -1.75
CA ASN A 84 12.38 13.67 -1.98
C ASN A 84 13.17 13.08 -0.80
N LYS A 85 14.13 13.86 -0.27
CA LYS A 85 14.94 13.45 0.89
C LYS A 85 14.07 13.21 2.12
N ARG A 86 13.13 14.11 2.40
CA ARG A 86 12.25 14.01 3.57
C ARG A 86 11.27 12.84 3.44
N LEU A 87 10.63 12.69 2.28
CA LEU A 87 9.67 11.61 2.04
C LEU A 87 10.33 10.23 2.20
N ARG A 88 11.56 10.04 1.68
CA ARG A 88 12.29 8.78 1.87
C ARG A 88 12.61 8.50 3.34
N ARG A 89 12.94 9.51 4.13
CA ARG A 89 13.19 9.37 5.57
C ARG A 89 11.93 9.11 6.38
N ALA A 90 10.78 9.47 5.87
CA ALA A 90 9.48 9.29 6.51
C ALA A 90 8.85 7.91 6.25
N ALA A 91 9.55 6.96 5.61
CA ALA A 91 8.98 5.66 5.23
C ALA A 91 8.39 4.90 6.44
N ASP A 92 9.08 4.90 7.58
CA ASP A 92 8.61 4.23 8.80
C ASP A 92 7.43 4.95 9.43
N LEU A 93 7.43 6.29 9.43
CA LEU A 93 6.26 7.09 9.83
C LEU A 93 5.06 6.79 8.93
N VAL A 94 5.26 6.75 7.61
CA VAL A 94 4.19 6.42 6.64
C VAL A 94 3.61 5.03 6.92
N ARG A 95 4.46 4.03 7.21
CA ARG A 95 4.03 2.68 7.58
C ARG A 95 3.23 2.69 8.89
N HIS A 96 3.70 3.45 9.88
CA HIS A 96 2.99 3.57 11.17
C HIS A 96 1.63 4.27 11.02
N VAL A 97 1.57 5.37 10.29
CA VAL A 97 0.30 6.08 10.00
C VAL A 97 -0.68 5.16 9.27
N LEU A 98 -0.20 4.39 8.28
CA LEU A 98 -1.01 3.40 7.58
C LEU A 98 -1.66 2.42 8.56
N ARG A 99 -0.89 1.85 9.49
CA ARG A 99 -1.39 0.93 10.52
C ARG A 99 -2.43 1.61 11.40
N VAL A 100 -2.15 2.82 11.87
CA VAL A 100 -3.07 3.57 12.75
C VAL A 100 -4.40 3.88 12.05
N LEU A 101 -4.37 4.31 10.78
CA LEU A 101 -5.60 4.55 10.03
C LEU A 101 -6.37 3.26 9.75
N ALA A 102 -5.68 2.17 9.42
CA ALA A 102 -6.31 0.88 9.19
C ALA A 102 -7.01 0.36 10.46
N THR A 103 -6.34 0.40 11.62
CA THR A 103 -6.92 -0.04 12.90
C THR A 103 -8.09 0.84 13.38
N ASP A 104 -8.13 2.11 12.96
CA ASP A 104 -9.20 3.06 13.25
C ASP A 104 -10.40 2.94 12.27
N THR A 105 -10.39 1.93 11.41
CA THR A 105 -11.43 1.65 10.41
C THR A 105 -12.24 0.42 10.83
N ALA A 106 -13.57 0.46 10.70
CA ALA A 106 -14.44 -0.67 11.05
C ALA A 106 -14.06 -1.97 10.31
N GLY A 107 -13.65 -1.88 9.05
CA GLY A 107 -13.17 -3.04 8.27
C GLY A 107 -11.91 -3.71 8.83
N TRP A 108 -11.20 -3.10 9.78
CA TRP A 108 -10.05 -3.73 10.43
C TRP A 108 -10.39 -5.04 11.13
N THR A 109 -11.60 -5.19 11.61
CA THR A 109 -12.08 -6.37 12.34
C THR A 109 -12.80 -7.39 11.46
N ASP A 110 -12.77 -7.23 10.13
CA ASP A 110 -13.38 -8.19 9.19
C ASP A 110 -12.74 -9.58 9.33
N ASP A 111 -13.57 -10.62 9.40
CA ASP A 111 -13.14 -12.01 9.57
C ASP A 111 -12.63 -12.65 8.27
N VAL A 112 -12.74 -11.96 7.15
CA VAL A 112 -12.35 -12.46 5.84
C VAL A 112 -11.34 -11.53 5.19
N TRP A 113 -10.18 -12.10 4.86
CA TRP A 113 -9.14 -11.44 4.09
C TRP A 113 -8.97 -12.08 2.73
N VAL A 114 -8.51 -11.30 1.79
CA VAL A 114 -8.08 -11.73 0.47
C VAL A 114 -6.60 -11.43 0.28
N VAL A 115 -5.87 -12.34 -0.36
CA VAL A 115 -4.45 -12.16 -0.67
C VAL A 115 -4.20 -12.33 -2.16
N ASP A 116 -3.39 -11.43 -2.71
CA ASP A 116 -2.89 -11.50 -4.08
C ASP A 116 -1.57 -10.75 -4.23
N SER A 117 -0.88 -10.99 -5.34
CA SER A 117 0.32 -10.27 -5.71
C SER A 117 0.14 -9.51 -7.02
N THR A 118 0.68 -8.29 -7.05
CA THR A 118 0.60 -7.44 -8.24
C THR A 118 1.98 -6.94 -8.67
N PRO A 119 2.32 -6.91 -9.98
CA PRO A 119 3.59 -6.38 -10.47
C PRO A 119 3.80 -4.91 -10.10
N VAL A 120 5.03 -4.58 -9.74
CA VAL A 120 5.54 -3.22 -9.56
C VAL A 120 6.72 -3.05 -10.52
N GLU A 121 6.43 -2.56 -11.73
CA GLU A 121 7.42 -2.44 -12.80
C GLU A 121 8.44 -1.34 -12.46
N CYS A 122 9.74 -1.67 -12.45
CA CYS A 122 10.84 -0.76 -12.12
C CYS A 122 11.64 -0.32 -13.35
N GLY A 123 11.52 -0.99 -14.46
CA GLY A 123 12.19 -0.64 -15.71
C GLY A 123 11.75 -1.50 -16.88
N ARG A 124 12.02 -1.01 -18.09
CA ARG A 124 11.61 -1.66 -19.35
C ARG A 124 12.79 -2.12 -20.21
N SER A 125 13.93 -1.41 -20.15
CA SER A 125 15.07 -1.75 -20.96
C SER A 125 16.07 -2.61 -20.21
N ARG A 126 16.78 -3.50 -20.93
CA ARG A 126 17.86 -4.31 -20.37
C ARG A 126 18.99 -3.45 -19.78
N GLU A 127 19.28 -2.32 -20.40
CA GLU A 127 20.31 -1.39 -19.92
C GLU A 127 19.90 -0.72 -18.61
N THR A 128 18.61 -0.35 -18.46
CA THR A 128 18.08 0.16 -17.20
C THR A 128 18.22 -0.90 -16.10
N ALA A 129 17.84 -2.15 -16.37
CA ALA A 129 17.92 -3.24 -15.41
C ALA A 129 19.37 -3.50 -14.93
N LYS A 130 20.35 -3.46 -15.86
CA LYS A 130 21.78 -3.69 -15.53
C LYS A 130 22.41 -2.58 -14.68
N ARG A 131 21.99 -1.31 -14.88
CA ARG A 131 22.61 -0.13 -14.26
C ARG A 131 21.81 0.44 -13.10
N SER A 132 20.72 -0.19 -12.74
CA SER A 132 19.82 0.28 -11.69
C SER A 132 20.36 -0.09 -10.31
N ASP A 133 20.20 0.81 -9.35
CA ASP A 133 20.40 0.54 -7.91
C ASP A 133 19.45 -0.53 -7.37
N LEU A 134 18.46 -0.94 -8.17
CA LEU A 134 17.51 -2.00 -7.86
C LEU A 134 17.97 -3.39 -8.33
N ALA A 135 19.13 -3.49 -9.04
CA ALA A 135 19.69 -4.76 -9.46
C ALA A 135 19.96 -5.65 -8.24
N GLY A 136 19.56 -6.92 -8.32
CA GLY A 136 19.65 -7.87 -7.21
C GLY A 136 18.41 -7.91 -6.30
N TRP A 137 17.59 -6.86 -6.28
CA TRP A 137 16.27 -6.87 -5.63
C TRP A 137 15.14 -6.97 -6.66
N ALA A 138 15.17 -6.12 -7.70
CA ALA A 138 14.26 -6.24 -8.83
C ALA A 138 14.71 -7.34 -9.79
N GLU A 139 13.76 -8.12 -10.26
CA GLU A 139 13.98 -9.30 -11.09
C GLU A 139 13.07 -9.30 -12.32
N TYR A 140 13.38 -10.15 -13.31
CA TYR A 140 12.45 -10.41 -14.40
C TYR A 140 11.37 -11.37 -13.95
N GLY A 141 10.09 -10.94 -14.08
CA GLY A 141 8.91 -11.73 -13.80
C GLY A 141 7.97 -11.77 -15.00
N TYR A 142 7.00 -12.67 -14.94
CA TYR A 142 5.93 -12.78 -15.92
C TYR A 142 4.58 -12.43 -15.28
N CYS A 143 3.84 -11.54 -15.93
CA CYS A 143 2.48 -11.18 -15.53
C CYS A 143 1.49 -11.94 -16.43
N ALA A 144 0.89 -13.01 -15.92
CA ALA A 144 0.01 -13.88 -16.69
C ALA A 144 -1.27 -13.15 -17.14
N SER A 145 -1.83 -12.27 -16.30
CA SER A 145 -3.04 -11.50 -16.62
C SER A 145 -2.89 -10.55 -17.82
N HIS A 146 -1.66 -10.11 -18.09
CA HIS A 146 -1.33 -9.22 -19.22
C HIS A 146 -0.43 -9.89 -20.25
N SER A 147 -0.14 -11.19 -20.11
CA SER A 147 0.74 -11.97 -21.00
C SER A 147 2.06 -11.27 -21.33
N ARG A 148 2.67 -10.59 -20.35
CA ARG A 148 3.89 -9.81 -20.55
C ARG A 148 4.97 -10.09 -19.50
N TYR A 149 6.23 -9.99 -19.93
CA TYR A 149 7.37 -9.92 -19.02
C TYR A 149 7.55 -8.48 -18.51
N PHE A 150 8.00 -8.36 -17.27
CA PHE A 150 8.39 -7.10 -16.64
C PHE A 150 9.68 -7.29 -15.86
N TRP A 151 10.41 -6.22 -15.62
CA TRP A 151 11.50 -6.18 -14.66
C TRP A 151 11.12 -5.30 -13.49
N GLY A 152 11.12 -5.87 -12.28
CA GLY A 152 10.65 -5.14 -11.11
C GLY A 152 10.46 -6.04 -9.91
N LEU A 153 9.46 -5.68 -9.13
CA LEU A 153 9.07 -6.31 -7.87
C LEU A 153 7.63 -6.80 -7.97
N ARG A 154 7.18 -7.50 -6.94
CA ARG A 154 5.76 -7.78 -6.68
C ARG A 154 5.36 -7.18 -5.34
N LEU A 155 4.23 -6.52 -5.33
CA LEU A 155 3.54 -6.15 -4.11
C LEU A 155 2.61 -7.31 -3.75
N HIS A 156 2.90 -7.98 -2.64
CA HIS A 156 2.02 -8.95 -2.01
C HIS A 156 1.15 -8.20 -1.02
N LEU A 157 -0.16 -8.32 -1.14
CA LEU A 157 -1.11 -7.51 -0.39
C LEU A 157 -2.20 -8.39 0.20
N VAL A 158 -2.42 -8.24 1.50
CA VAL A 158 -3.55 -8.79 2.23
C VAL A 158 -4.53 -7.66 2.49
N CYS A 159 -5.77 -7.82 2.05
CA CYS A 159 -6.83 -6.82 2.22
C CYS A 159 -8.09 -7.47 2.78
N THR A 160 -8.96 -6.66 3.38
CA THR A 160 -10.36 -7.05 3.65
C THR A 160 -11.17 -7.09 2.35
N LEU A 161 -12.40 -7.60 2.43
CA LEU A 161 -13.32 -7.59 1.27
C LEU A 161 -13.73 -6.17 0.86
N SER A 162 -13.65 -5.21 1.76
CA SER A 162 -13.89 -3.78 1.47
C SER A 162 -12.68 -3.09 0.84
N GLY A 163 -11.56 -3.80 0.68
CA GLY A 163 -10.34 -3.27 0.07
C GLY A 163 -9.37 -2.60 1.03
N LEU A 164 -9.61 -2.65 2.35
CA LEU A 164 -8.70 -2.09 3.34
C LEU A 164 -7.40 -2.90 3.39
N PRO A 165 -6.23 -2.29 3.14
CA PRO A 165 -4.95 -2.96 3.30
C PRO A 165 -4.69 -3.34 4.77
N ILE A 166 -4.43 -4.62 5.03
CA ILE A 166 -4.15 -5.18 6.35
C ILE A 166 -2.65 -5.38 6.54
N ALA A 167 -2.02 -6.06 5.58
CA ALA A 167 -0.59 -6.34 5.59
C ALA A 167 -0.05 -6.43 4.17
N PHE A 168 1.23 -6.19 3.99
CA PHE A 168 1.86 -6.23 2.66
C PHE A 168 3.36 -6.47 2.75
N ALA A 169 3.90 -7.01 1.65
CA ALA A 169 5.34 -7.09 1.41
C ALA A 169 5.68 -6.70 -0.03
N LEU A 170 6.86 -6.16 -0.22
CA LEU A 170 7.43 -5.86 -1.53
C LEU A 170 8.64 -6.75 -1.73
N ALA A 171 8.54 -7.69 -2.66
CA ALA A 171 9.55 -8.73 -2.91
C ALA A 171 9.98 -8.74 -4.38
N GLY A 172 11.06 -9.45 -4.70
CA GLY A 172 11.51 -9.68 -6.08
C GLY A 172 10.42 -10.30 -6.95
N ALA A 173 10.44 -10.05 -8.25
CA ALA A 173 9.38 -10.54 -9.15
C ALA A 173 9.25 -12.07 -9.22
N LYS A 174 10.27 -12.82 -8.78
CA LYS A 174 10.28 -14.29 -8.69
C LYS A 174 10.02 -14.83 -7.29
N ALA A 175 9.83 -13.97 -6.29
CA ALA A 175 9.58 -14.43 -4.93
C ALA A 175 8.38 -15.38 -4.89
N ASN A 176 8.51 -16.41 -4.07
CA ASN A 176 7.43 -17.38 -3.87
C ASN A 176 6.29 -16.73 -3.10
N GLU A 177 5.07 -16.75 -3.66
CA GLU A 177 3.89 -16.08 -3.08
C GLU A 177 3.51 -16.66 -1.71
N GLN A 178 3.62 -17.97 -1.54
CA GLN A 178 3.30 -18.66 -0.29
C GLN A 178 4.30 -18.30 0.80
N GLN A 179 5.61 -18.39 0.48
CA GLN A 179 6.67 -18.05 1.41
C GLN A 179 6.61 -16.57 1.83
N THR A 180 6.36 -15.68 0.86
CA THR A 180 6.21 -14.24 1.15
C THR A 180 5.02 -13.97 2.08
N LEU A 181 3.91 -14.68 1.91
CA LEU A 181 2.75 -14.54 2.81
C LEU A 181 3.08 -15.02 4.23
N LEU A 182 3.76 -16.15 4.38
CA LEU A 182 4.19 -16.65 5.70
C LEU A 182 5.15 -15.65 6.36
N GLU A 183 6.06 -15.05 5.60
CA GLU A 183 6.97 -14.01 6.09
C GLU A 183 6.22 -12.75 6.54
N ILE A 184 5.17 -12.33 5.83
CA ILE A 184 4.30 -11.22 6.26
C ILE A 184 3.75 -11.50 7.66
N PHE A 185 3.22 -12.69 7.89
CA PHE A 185 2.66 -13.06 9.20
C PHE A 185 3.73 -13.26 10.28
N ALA A 186 4.90 -13.75 9.90
CA ALA A 186 6.03 -13.91 10.83
C ALA A 186 6.59 -12.56 11.32
N VAL A 187 6.60 -11.54 10.47
CA VAL A 187 7.03 -10.18 10.82
C VAL A 187 6.01 -9.48 11.72
N GLU A 188 4.73 -9.82 11.58
CA GLU A 188 3.62 -9.23 12.35
C GLU A 188 2.81 -10.31 13.09
N PRO A 189 3.39 -11.03 14.05
CA PRO A 189 2.74 -12.17 14.71
C PRO A 189 1.47 -11.78 15.47
N GLY A 190 1.38 -10.56 16.00
CA GLY A 190 0.17 -10.02 16.64
C GLY A 190 -1.04 -9.96 15.71
N LEU A 191 -0.80 -9.87 14.40
CA LEU A 191 -1.87 -9.77 13.42
C LEU A 191 -2.80 -11.00 13.43
N LEU A 192 -2.23 -12.21 13.54
CA LEU A 192 -2.99 -13.47 13.64
C LEU A 192 -3.36 -13.82 15.08
N ALA A 193 -2.48 -13.54 16.05
CA ALA A 193 -2.71 -13.84 17.47
C ALA A 193 -3.97 -13.11 18.00
N GLU A 194 -4.24 -11.91 17.52
CA GLU A 194 -5.43 -11.12 17.86
C GLU A 194 -6.70 -11.57 17.12
N ARG A 195 -6.60 -12.53 16.18
CA ARG A 195 -7.69 -12.89 15.25
C ARG A 195 -7.76 -14.40 15.00
N PRO A 196 -8.03 -15.21 16.05
CA PRO A 196 -8.19 -16.64 15.88
C PRO A 196 -9.38 -16.95 14.96
N GLY A 197 -9.19 -17.88 14.01
CA GLY A 197 -10.24 -18.25 13.07
C GLY A 197 -10.37 -17.36 11.84
N GLN A 198 -9.39 -16.46 11.59
CA GLN A 198 -9.38 -15.63 10.39
C GLN A 198 -9.46 -16.45 9.11
N THR A 199 -10.38 -16.10 8.22
CA THR A 199 -10.46 -16.72 6.88
C THR A 199 -9.58 -15.94 5.90
N LEU A 200 -8.72 -16.65 5.19
CA LEU A 200 -7.85 -16.09 4.15
C LEU A 200 -8.15 -16.73 2.81
N ILE A 201 -8.47 -15.90 1.83
CA ILE A 201 -8.81 -16.33 0.48
C ILE A 201 -7.66 -15.96 -0.46
N GLY A 202 -7.08 -16.97 -1.10
CA GLY A 202 -6.03 -16.83 -2.11
C GLY A 202 -6.46 -17.39 -3.47
N ASP A 203 -5.63 -17.12 -4.47
CA ASP A 203 -5.79 -17.78 -5.76
C ASP A 203 -5.28 -19.24 -5.71
N LYS A 204 -5.40 -19.98 -6.82
CA LYS A 204 -4.96 -21.38 -6.93
C LYS A 204 -3.45 -21.59 -6.73
N ASN A 205 -2.63 -20.52 -6.73
CA ASN A 205 -1.18 -20.61 -6.54
C ASN A 205 -0.78 -20.65 -5.05
N TYR A 206 -1.70 -20.26 -4.16
CA TYR A 206 -1.51 -20.42 -2.70
C TYR A 206 -1.85 -21.88 -2.27
N PHE A 207 -1.06 -22.86 -2.70
CA PHE A 207 -1.28 -24.28 -2.48
C PHE A 207 -0.06 -24.96 -1.85
N GLY A 208 -0.24 -26.10 -1.23
CA GLY A 208 0.83 -26.94 -0.71
C GLY A 208 0.49 -27.47 0.69
N ALA A 209 0.73 -28.76 0.92
CA ALA A 209 0.36 -29.41 2.17
C ALA A 209 1.05 -28.73 3.38
N GLU A 210 2.34 -28.44 3.26
CA GLU A 210 3.12 -27.77 4.31
C GLU A 210 2.65 -26.34 4.54
N PHE A 211 2.45 -25.57 3.47
CA PHE A 211 1.93 -24.19 3.54
C PHE A 211 0.54 -24.14 4.19
N GLU A 212 -0.38 -25.00 3.73
CA GLU A 212 -1.74 -25.07 4.29
C GLU A 212 -1.74 -25.57 5.74
N ALA A 213 -0.77 -26.43 6.13
CA ALA A 213 -0.58 -26.83 7.52
C ALA A 213 -0.10 -25.66 8.40
N GLN A 214 0.90 -24.89 7.96
CA GLN A 214 1.40 -23.73 8.70
C GLN A 214 0.31 -22.67 8.92
N LEU A 215 -0.55 -22.42 7.93
CA LEU A 215 -1.68 -21.49 8.09
C LEU A 215 -2.70 -22.03 9.09
N ARG A 216 -3.00 -23.32 9.06
CA ARG A 216 -3.92 -23.97 10.00
C ARG A 216 -3.37 -23.91 11.43
N ASP A 217 -2.07 -24.18 11.62
CA ASP A 217 -1.40 -24.11 12.92
C ASP A 217 -1.40 -22.70 13.47
N ALA A 218 -1.38 -21.67 12.57
CA ALA A 218 -1.56 -20.27 12.92
C ALA A 218 -3.02 -19.84 13.14
N GLY A 219 -3.99 -20.79 13.10
CA GLY A 219 -5.41 -20.51 13.31
C GLY A 219 -6.11 -19.87 12.12
N VAL A 220 -5.54 -19.97 10.91
CA VAL A 220 -6.10 -19.36 9.68
C VAL A 220 -6.85 -20.42 8.85
N HIS A 221 -8.08 -20.12 8.50
CA HIS A 221 -8.88 -20.90 7.56
C HIS A 221 -8.55 -20.48 6.12
N HIS A 222 -7.72 -21.28 5.45
CA HIS A 222 -7.32 -20.98 4.08
C HIS A 222 -8.31 -21.53 3.05
N LEU A 223 -8.85 -20.64 2.21
CA LEU A 223 -9.72 -20.97 1.09
C LEU A 223 -9.04 -20.61 -0.24
N ARG A 224 -9.05 -21.55 -1.17
CA ARG A 224 -8.58 -21.36 -2.54
C ARG A 224 -9.35 -22.23 -3.55
N PRO A 225 -9.39 -21.85 -4.84
CA PRO A 225 -9.93 -22.71 -5.88
C PRO A 225 -9.15 -24.02 -5.99
N ALA A 226 -9.85 -25.10 -6.40
CA ALA A 226 -9.23 -26.35 -6.73
C ALA A 226 -8.30 -26.19 -7.96
N ARG A 227 -7.17 -26.88 -7.95
CA ARG A 227 -6.27 -27.00 -9.10
C ARG A 227 -6.77 -28.07 -10.07
N LYS A 228 -6.26 -28.05 -11.30
CA LYS A 228 -6.57 -29.09 -12.28
C LYS A 228 -6.19 -30.46 -11.73
N GLY A 229 -7.18 -31.35 -11.60
CA GLY A 229 -7.01 -32.70 -11.05
C GLY A 229 -7.24 -32.83 -9.54
N GLU A 230 -7.49 -31.74 -8.82
CA GLU A 230 -7.98 -31.80 -7.43
C GLU A 230 -9.50 -31.96 -7.39
N ALA A 231 -10.01 -32.58 -6.32
CA ALA A 231 -11.44 -32.56 -6.01
C ALA A 231 -11.88 -31.10 -5.71
N GLU A 232 -13.17 -30.85 -5.92
CA GLU A 232 -13.77 -29.56 -5.60
C GLU A 232 -13.56 -29.22 -4.11
N ARG A 233 -13.15 -28.00 -3.83
CA ARG A 233 -12.85 -27.54 -2.47
C ARG A 233 -14.05 -26.78 -1.88
N PRO A 234 -14.22 -26.78 -0.55
CA PRO A 234 -15.26 -25.99 0.11
C PRO A 234 -15.17 -24.50 -0.29
N GLY A 235 -16.30 -23.84 -0.50
CA GLY A 235 -16.38 -22.44 -0.84
C GLY A 235 -16.18 -22.13 -2.34
N ALA A 236 -16.25 -23.12 -3.22
CA ALA A 236 -16.05 -22.94 -4.66
C ALA A 236 -16.98 -21.87 -5.27
N GLU A 237 -18.20 -21.76 -4.77
CA GLU A 237 -19.20 -20.79 -5.18
C GLU A 237 -18.82 -19.34 -4.83
N LEU A 238 -17.97 -19.15 -3.81
CA LEU A 238 -17.52 -17.83 -3.34
C LEU A 238 -16.36 -17.25 -4.18
N PHE A 239 -15.60 -18.09 -4.87
CA PHE A 239 -14.36 -17.62 -5.52
C PHE A 239 -14.59 -16.66 -6.68
N LYS A 240 -15.70 -16.78 -7.43
CA LYS A 240 -15.99 -15.90 -8.56
C LYS A 240 -16.23 -14.44 -8.11
N PRO A 241 -17.12 -14.14 -7.15
CA PRO A 241 -17.29 -12.77 -6.65
C PRO A 241 -16.04 -12.26 -5.92
N LEU A 242 -15.34 -13.12 -5.17
CA LEU A 242 -14.15 -12.72 -4.42
C LEU A 242 -12.97 -12.38 -5.33
N ARG A 243 -12.81 -13.08 -6.45
CA ARG A 243 -11.82 -12.73 -7.47
C ARG A 243 -12.06 -11.33 -8.04
N GLN A 244 -13.31 -10.93 -8.25
CA GLN A 244 -13.63 -9.57 -8.70
C GLN A 244 -13.22 -8.50 -7.68
N VAL A 245 -13.34 -8.79 -6.38
CA VAL A 245 -12.86 -7.89 -5.31
C VAL A 245 -11.35 -7.69 -5.41
N ILE A 246 -10.57 -8.78 -5.49
CA ILE A 246 -9.12 -8.72 -5.61
C ILE A 246 -8.70 -7.96 -6.87
N GLU A 247 -9.33 -8.27 -8.01
CA GLU A 247 -9.06 -7.60 -9.28
C GLU A 247 -9.36 -6.09 -9.20
N SER A 248 -10.44 -5.70 -8.50
CA SER A 248 -10.79 -4.29 -8.26
C SER A 248 -9.77 -3.56 -7.40
N ILE A 249 -9.26 -4.19 -6.32
CA ILE A 249 -8.22 -3.61 -5.46
C ILE A 249 -6.94 -3.39 -6.26
N ASN A 250 -6.51 -4.41 -7.00
CA ASN A 250 -5.32 -4.31 -7.84
C ASN A 250 -5.47 -3.26 -8.94
N GLN A 251 -6.66 -3.14 -9.56
CA GLN A 251 -6.95 -2.12 -10.55
C GLN A 251 -6.92 -0.71 -9.94
N THR A 252 -7.42 -0.54 -8.72
CA THR A 252 -7.33 0.73 -8.00
C THR A 252 -5.88 1.16 -7.79
N LEU A 253 -5.03 0.25 -7.32
CA LEU A 253 -3.61 0.56 -7.12
C LEU A 253 -2.87 0.84 -8.44
N LYS A 254 -3.13 0.07 -9.49
CA LYS A 254 -2.46 0.22 -10.80
C LYS A 254 -2.98 1.40 -11.60
N GLY A 255 -4.31 1.50 -11.73
CA GLY A 255 -4.97 2.46 -12.62
C GLY A 255 -5.17 3.83 -11.98
N GLN A 256 -5.73 3.89 -10.76
CA GLN A 256 -6.04 5.16 -10.11
C GLN A 256 -4.85 5.73 -9.31
N LEU A 257 -4.04 4.87 -8.71
CA LEU A 257 -2.88 5.29 -7.90
C LEU A 257 -1.53 5.12 -8.63
N ASP A 258 -1.53 4.81 -9.91
CA ASP A 258 -0.31 4.70 -10.74
C ASP A 258 0.82 3.85 -10.11
N LEU A 259 0.49 2.68 -9.54
CA LEU A 259 1.47 1.82 -8.87
C LEU A 259 2.63 1.45 -9.79
N GLU A 260 2.38 1.18 -11.06
CA GLU A 260 3.40 0.84 -12.07
C GLU A 260 4.22 2.06 -12.52
N ARG A 261 3.78 3.29 -12.22
CA ARG A 261 4.46 4.55 -12.54
C ARG A 261 5.01 5.24 -11.30
N HIS A 262 5.40 4.48 -10.28
CA HIS A 262 5.84 5.02 -8.98
C HIS A 262 7.03 5.97 -9.06
N GLY A 263 7.85 5.93 -10.12
CA GLY A 263 8.99 6.84 -10.36
C GLY A 263 10.19 6.65 -9.41
N GLY A 264 10.19 5.64 -8.54
CA GLY A 264 11.32 5.30 -7.68
C GLY A 264 12.45 4.65 -8.48
N ARG A 265 13.71 5.01 -8.18
CA ARG A 265 14.91 4.47 -8.84
C ARG A 265 15.89 3.81 -7.88
N THR A 266 15.66 3.92 -6.59
CA THR A 266 16.45 3.31 -5.51
C THR A 266 15.54 2.46 -4.64
N VAL A 267 16.08 1.54 -3.86
CA VAL A 267 15.32 0.68 -2.92
C VAL A 267 14.39 1.51 -2.04
N THR A 268 14.95 2.48 -1.31
CA THR A 268 14.16 3.37 -0.44
C THR A 268 13.17 4.23 -1.22
N GLY A 269 13.52 4.63 -2.45
CA GLY A 269 12.65 5.41 -3.32
C GLY A 269 11.42 4.62 -3.79
N VAL A 270 11.59 3.37 -4.22
CA VAL A 270 10.48 2.50 -4.60
C VAL A 270 9.62 2.18 -3.39
N THR A 271 10.25 1.77 -2.27
CA THR A 271 9.54 1.44 -1.03
C THR A 271 8.61 2.57 -0.59
N VAL A 272 9.12 3.79 -0.44
CA VAL A 272 8.28 4.91 0.03
C VAL A 272 7.20 5.28 -0.97
N ARG A 273 7.43 5.10 -2.28
CA ARG A 273 6.41 5.37 -3.30
C ARG A 273 5.29 4.34 -3.31
N VAL A 274 5.60 3.07 -3.05
CA VAL A 274 4.59 2.03 -2.87
C VAL A 274 3.80 2.28 -1.58
N LEU A 275 4.49 2.55 -0.46
CA LEU A 275 3.86 2.92 0.81
C LEU A 275 2.92 4.12 0.68
N GLN A 276 3.32 5.15 -0.05
CA GLN A 276 2.50 6.35 -0.33
C GLN A 276 1.16 5.99 -0.98
N ARG A 277 1.15 5.04 -1.91
CA ARG A 277 -0.06 4.60 -2.62
C ARG A 277 -0.97 3.75 -1.75
N ILE A 278 -0.39 2.85 -0.97
CA ILE A 278 -1.14 2.05 0.00
C ILE A 278 -1.74 2.98 1.07
N LEU A 279 -0.97 3.95 1.56
CA LEU A 279 -1.47 4.95 2.51
C LEU A 279 -2.59 5.80 1.92
N ALA A 280 -2.49 6.21 0.66
CA ALA A 280 -3.54 6.99 -0.01
C ALA A 280 -4.86 6.21 -0.09
N LEU A 281 -4.81 4.92 -0.44
CA LEU A 281 -5.99 4.04 -0.43
C LEU A 281 -6.54 3.90 1.00
N THR A 282 -5.68 3.62 1.97
CA THR A 282 -6.09 3.47 3.38
C THR A 282 -6.70 4.76 3.93
N ALA A 283 -6.11 5.91 3.63
CA ALA A 283 -6.62 7.22 4.08
C ALA A 283 -7.99 7.55 3.47
N ALA A 284 -8.21 7.21 2.19
CA ALA A 284 -9.50 7.38 1.55
C ALA A 284 -10.58 6.49 2.19
N ILE A 285 -10.28 5.21 2.43
CA ILE A 285 -11.19 4.27 3.11
C ILE A 285 -11.50 4.76 4.53
N TRP A 286 -10.46 5.12 5.29
CA TRP A 286 -10.60 5.65 6.64
C TRP A 286 -11.48 6.90 6.68
N HIS A 287 -11.23 7.88 5.83
CA HIS A 287 -12.00 9.12 5.80
C HIS A 287 -13.45 8.89 5.36
N ASN A 288 -13.69 8.03 4.36
CA ASN A 288 -15.03 7.67 3.94
C ASN A 288 -15.80 6.96 5.06
N THR A 289 -15.16 6.08 5.81
CA THR A 289 -15.75 5.43 6.99
C THR A 289 -16.19 6.48 8.03
N LYS A 290 -15.30 7.44 8.34
CA LYS A 290 -15.58 8.50 9.34
C LYS A 290 -16.66 9.50 8.89
N THR A 291 -16.82 9.68 7.59
CA THR A 291 -17.77 10.65 7.01
C THR A 291 -19.06 9.99 6.47
N GLY A 292 -19.22 8.67 6.66
CA GLY A 292 -20.39 7.93 6.19
C GLY A 292 -20.48 7.79 4.67
N LYS A 293 -19.36 7.97 3.95
CA LYS A 293 -19.29 7.79 2.50
C LYS A 293 -19.04 6.31 2.14
N PRO A 294 -19.38 5.89 0.91
CA PRO A 294 -19.11 4.52 0.47
C PRO A 294 -17.63 4.15 0.58
N VAL A 295 -17.34 3.00 1.20
CA VAL A 295 -16.00 2.45 1.32
C VAL A 295 -15.59 1.73 0.03
N LEU A 296 -16.51 0.99 -0.59
CA LEU A 296 -16.29 0.42 -1.93
C LEU A 296 -16.12 1.55 -2.94
N ARG A 297 -15.12 1.44 -3.81
CA ARG A 297 -14.70 2.49 -4.75
C ARG A 297 -14.33 3.79 -4.01
N SER A 298 -13.62 3.65 -2.92
CA SER A 298 -13.31 4.76 -1.98
C SER A 298 -12.65 5.97 -2.63
N LEU A 299 -11.94 5.81 -3.74
CA LEU A 299 -11.25 6.92 -4.42
C LEU A 299 -12.18 7.81 -5.25
N THR A 300 -13.39 7.36 -5.62
CA THR A 300 -14.30 8.17 -6.46
C THR A 300 -14.71 9.48 -5.82
N ALA A 301 -14.70 9.57 -4.49
CA ALA A 301 -14.96 10.82 -3.76
C ALA A 301 -13.85 11.87 -3.97
N TYR A 302 -12.67 11.46 -4.43
CA TYR A 302 -11.47 12.30 -4.59
C TYR A 302 -11.03 12.42 -6.06
N ASP A 303 -11.78 11.82 -6.99
CA ASP A 303 -11.57 11.99 -8.43
C ASP A 303 -11.86 13.44 -8.86
N HIS A 304 -11.14 13.93 -9.87
CA HIS A 304 -11.24 15.30 -10.40
C HIS A 304 -11.00 15.31 -11.92
#